data_325d9de8ecf8fdc61ee23d185b7ef0d2
#
_entry.id   325d9de8ecf8fdc61ee23d185b7ef0d2
#
_cell.length_a   1.000
_cell.length_b   1.000
_cell.length_c   1.000
_cell.angle_alpha   90.00
_cell.angle_beta   90.00
_cell.angle_gamma   90.00
#
_symmetry.space_group_name_H-M   'P 1'
#
loop_
_entity.id
_entity.type
_entity.pdbx_description
1 polymer ?
#
loop_
_entity_poly.entity_id
_entity_poly.type
_entity_poly.pdbx_seq_one_letter_code
_entity_poly.pdbx_strand_id
1 'polypeptide(L)'
;MKTVLDGIITKLSPSRVEYVRGCAIRDTTVNEIEQAIEAARRSEVVIVVVGGSSARDFKTSYKETGAAVAEEGSVSDMECGEGFDRASLSLLGRQQELLESLQKTGKPLIVVYIEGRPLEKNWASEYADALLTAYYPGQEGGNAIADVLFGDYNPSGRLPISVPRSVGQIPVYYNKKAPRNHDYVEVSSSPLYSFGYGMSYTTFEYSDLQVVQKSARCFEVSFKVKNTGKYDGEEVSQLYMRDESVSYTHLRAHETK
;
A
#
# COMPACT_ATOMS: atom_id res chain seq x y z
N MET A 1 -4.10 13.59 -16.08
CA MET A 1 -3.50 12.73 -15.05
C MET A 1 -2.49 11.81 -15.74
N LYS A 2 -1.30 11.68 -15.18
CA LYS A 2 -0.27 10.78 -15.70
C LYS A 2 -0.47 9.39 -15.11
N THR A 3 -0.57 8.38 -15.98
CA THR A 3 -0.65 6.98 -15.54
C THR A 3 0.75 6.45 -15.21
N VAL A 4 0.83 5.30 -14.54
CA VAL A 4 2.12 4.63 -14.29
C VAL A 4 2.80 4.28 -15.60
N LEU A 5 2.02 3.85 -16.62
CA LEU A 5 2.53 3.59 -17.97
C LEU A 5 3.16 4.83 -18.60
N ASP A 6 2.49 6.00 -18.49
CA ASP A 6 3.05 7.27 -19.00
C ASP A 6 4.38 7.60 -18.32
N GLY A 7 4.45 7.44 -16.99
CA GLY A 7 5.68 7.65 -16.22
C GLY A 7 6.82 6.72 -16.68
N ILE A 8 6.55 5.44 -16.85
CA ILE A 8 7.54 4.45 -17.34
C ILE A 8 8.01 4.79 -18.76
N ILE A 9 7.10 5.17 -19.66
CA ILE A 9 7.46 5.55 -21.04
C ILE A 9 8.34 6.80 -21.07
N THR A 10 8.22 7.71 -20.10
CA THR A 10 9.13 8.87 -20.00
C THR A 10 10.55 8.49 -19.60
N LYS A 11 10.73 7.40 -18.86
CA LYS A 11 12.06 6.89 -18.44
C LYS A 11 12.69 5.98 -19.50
N LEU A 12 11.86 5.23 -20.21
CA LEU A 12 12.27 4.30 -21.25
C LEU A 12 11.70 4.75 -22.60
N SER A 13 12.36 4.39 -23.70
CA SER A 13 11.73 4.60 -25.01
C SER A 13 10.48 3.71 -25.14
N PRO A 14 9.42 4.18 -25.85
CA PRO A 14 8.21 3.37 -26.05
C PRO A 14 8.48 1.97 -26.62
N SER A 15 9.53 1.81 -27.43
CA SER A 15 9.94 0.53 -28.02
C SER A 15 10.46 -0.49 -27.00
N ARG A 16 10.77 -0.06 -25.78
CA ARG A 16 11.21 -0.92 -24.68
C ARG A 16 10.10 -1.29 -23.70
N VAL A 17 8.89 -0.79 -23.92
CA VAL A 17 7.75 -1.00 -23.04
C VAL A 17 6.67 -1.75 -23.79
N GLU A 18 6.32 -2.93 -23.32
CA GLU A 18 5.17 -3.68 -23.80
C GLU A 18 4.05 -3.58 -22.76
N TYR A 19 2.86 -3.15 -23.15
CA TYR A 19 1.71 -2.96 -22.26
C TYR A 19 0.60 -3.94 -22.61
N VAL A 20 0.11 -4.61 -21.59
CA VAL A 20 -1.10 -5.43 -21.63
C VAL A 20 -1.99 -5.06 -20.46
N ARG A 21 -3.28 -4.90 -20.67
CA ARG A 21 -4.22 -4.60 -19.59
C ARG A 21 -4.31 -5.71 -18.54
N GLY A 22 -4.22 -6.96 -18.98
CA GLY A 22 -4.35 -8.15 -18.14
C GLY A 22 -5.78 -8.45 -17.70
N CYS A 23 -6.36 -7.59 -16.87
CA CYS A 23 -7.75 -7.70 -16.42
C CYS A 23 -8.33 -6.33 -16.05
N ALA A 24 -9.64 -6.29 -15.77
CA ALA A 24 -10.29 -5.13 -15.14
C ALA A 24 -10.23 -5.23 -13.61
N ILE A 25 -10.55 -4.14 -12.91
CA ILE A 25 -10.58 -4.10 -11.45
C ILE A 25 -11.63 -5.06 -10.90
N ARG A 26 -12.85 -5.07 -11.47
CA ARG A 26 -13.97 -5.89 -11.00
C ARG A 26 -14.57 -6.80 -12.06
N ASP A 27 -14.60 -6.35 -13.31
CA ASP A 27 -15.25 -7.08 -14.40
C ASP A 27 -14.42 -8.34 -14.78
N THR A 28 -14.91 -9.50 -14.41
CA THR A 28 -14.24 -10.78 -14.67
C THR A 28 -14.30 -11.23 -16.13
N THR A 29 -15.13 -10.57 -16.97
CA THR A 29 -15.21 -10.87 -18.41
C THR A 29 -14.02 -10.32 -19.18
N VAL A 30 -13.36 -9.26 -18.66
CA VAL A 30 -12.13 -8.72 -19.22
C VAL A 30 -10.96 -9.62 -18.77
N ASN A 31 -10.44 -10.37 -19.72
CA ASN A 31 -9.40 -11.36 -19.46
C ASN A 31 -8.35 -11.36 -20.59
N GLU A 32 -7.23 -10.73 -20.33
CA GLU A 32 -6.05 -10.69 -21.17
C GLU A 32 -4.82 -11.30 -20.48
N ILE A 33 -5.06 -12.23 -19.50
CA ILE A 33 -3.99 -12.82 -18.67
C ILE A 33 -3.00 -13.61 -19.55
N GLU A 34 -3.46 -14.38 -20.53
CA GLU A 34 -2.56 -15.12 -21.43
C GLU A 34 -1.67 -14.18 -22.23
N GLN A 35 -2.21 -13.08 -22.76
CA GLN A 35 -1.41 -12.06 -23.45
C GLN A 35 -0.38 -11.42 -22.51
N ALA A 36 -0.76 -11.18 -21.24
CA ALA A 36 0.15 -10.66 -20.23
C ALA A 36 1.29 -11.65 -19.90
N ILE A 37 1.00 -12.96 -19.82
CA ILE A 37 2.00 -14.01 -19.63
C ILE A 37 2.99 -14.04 -20.82
N GLU A 38 2.49 -13.96 -22.03
CA GLU A 38 3.34 -13.95 -23.22
C GLU A 38 4.23 -12.71 -23.29
N ALA A 39 3.68 -11.54 -22.97
CA ALA A 39 4.46 -10.29 -22.87
C ALA A 39 5.54 -10.41 -21.78
N ALA A 40 5.18 -10.94 -20.61
CA ALA A 40 6.11 -11.15 -19.51
C ALA A 40 7.29 -12.05 -19.89
N ARG A 41 7.03 -13.15 -20.61
CA ARG A 41 8.09 -14.06 -21.07
C ARG A 41 9.13 -13.38 -21.95
N ARG A 42 8.71 -12.38 -22.74
CA ARG A 42 9.61 -11.61 -23.64
C ARG A 42 10.30 -10.45 -22.89
N SER A 43 9.83 -10.10 -21.72
CA SER A 43 10.34 -8.96 -20.96
C SER A 43 11.46 -9.35 -19.98
N GLU A 44 12.28 -8.40 -19.59
CA GLU A 44 13.31 -8.56 -18.56
C GLU A 44 12.72 -8.44 -17.15
N VAL A 45 11.73 -7.55 -16.97
CA VAL A 45 11.06 -7.23 -15.70
C VAL A 45 9.58 -7.05 -15.97
N VAL A 46 8.75 -7.47 -15.04
CA VAL A 46 7.30 -7.29 -15.07
C VAL A 46 6.89 -6.31 -13.99
N ILE A 47 6.22 -5.23 -14.38
CA ILE A 47 5.63 -4.26 -13.44
C ILE A 47 4.11 -4.40 -13.54
N VAL A 48 3.46 -4.80 -12.45
CA VAL A 48 2.02 -4.98 -12.40
C VAL A 48 1.39 -3.94 -11.50
N VAL A 49 0.40 -3.23 -12.04
CA VAL A 49 -0.38 -2.25 -11.28
C VAL A 49 -1.73 -2.86 -10.96
N VAL A 50 -2.03 -3.00 -9.67
CA VAL A 50 -3.28 -3.57 -9.14
C VAL A 50 -3.88 -2.66 -8.09
N GLY A 51 -5.09 -2.97 -7.66
CA GLY A 51 -5.74 -2.24 -6.57
C GLY A 51 -7.21 -2.00 -6.81
N GLY A 52 -7.67 -0.80 -6.47
CA GLY A 52 -9.05 -0.40 -6.56
C GLY A 52 -9.23 1.00 -7.13
N SER A 53 -10.48 1.42 -7.27
CA SER A 53 -10.85 2.75 -7.72
C SER A 53 -12.00 3.31 -6.90
N SER A 54 -11.89 4.58 -6.52
CA SER A 54 -13.02 5.37 -6.00
C SER A 54 -13.55 6.37 -7.03
N ALA A 55 -12.96 6.35 -8.24
CA ALA A 55 -13.38 7.26 -9.30
C ALA A 55 -14.77 6.90 -9.80
N ARG A 56 -15.63 7.91 -9.88
CA ARG A 56 -16.92 7.78 -10.58
C ARG A 56 -16.66 7.51 -12.06
N ASP A 57 -17.30 6.49 -12.58
CA ASP A 57 -17.23 6.16 -14.00
C ASP A 57 -18.60 6.39 -14.68
N PHE A 58 -18.62 6.35 -16.02
CA PHE A 58 -19.84 6.53 -16.79
C PHE A 58 -20.80 5.33 -16.74
N LYS A 59 -20.41 4.25 -16.06
CA LYS A 59 -21.24 3.06 -15.84
C LYS A 59 -22.02 3.12 -14.53
N THR A 60 -21.84 4.19 -13.77
CA THR A 60 -22.50 4.40 -12.48
C THR A 60 -23.51 5.52 -12.60
N SER A 61 -24.79 5.23 -12.42
CA SER A 61 -25.84 6.24 -12.26
C SER A 61 -25.91 6.73 -10.82
N TYR A 62 -26.51 7.89 -10.62
CA TYR A 62 -26.61 8.53 -9.31
C TYR A 62 -28.06 8.92 -9.03
N LYS A 63 -28.54 8.70 -7.80
CA LYS A 63 -29.79 9.23 -7.30
C LYS A 63 -29.74 10.76 -7.20
N GLU A 64 -30.89 11.41 -7.10
CA GLU A 64 -30.98 12.86 -6.81
C GLU A 64 -30.22 13.26 -5.54
N THR A 65 -30.09 12.35 -4.58
CA THR A 65 -29.32 12.52 -3.35
C THR A 65 -27.80 12.45 -3.55
N GLY A 66 -27.32 12.16 -4.77
CA GLY A 66 -25.90 11.97 -5.07
C GLY A 66 -25.38 10.54 -4.78
N ALA A 67 -26.18 9.68 -4.19
CA ALA A 67 -25.78 8.29 -3.91
C ALA A 67 -25.65 7.50 -5.22
N ALA A 68 -24.54 6.78 -5.37
CA ALA A 68 -24.28 5.95 -6.55
C ALA A 68 -25.24 4.75 -6.59
N VAL A 69 -25.68 4.41 -7.80
CA VAL A 69 -26.49 3.22 -8.09
C VAL A 69 -25.80 2.45 -9.19
N ALA A 70 -25.48 1.18 -8.93
CA ALA A 70 -24.99 0.30 -10.00
C ALA A 70 -26.13 0.04 -10.98
N GLU A 71 -25.90 0.28 -12.28
CA GLU A 71 -26.85 -0.10 -13.32
C GLU A 71 -26.87 -1.62 -13.47
N GLU A 72 -28.07 -2.19 -13.65
CA GLU A 72 -28.19 -3.62 -13.95
C GLU A 72 -27.45 -3.95 -15.25
N GLY A 73 -26.53 -4.93 -15.17
CA GLY A 73 -25.78 -5.42 -16.32
C GLY A 73 -24.47 -4.70 -16.62
N SER A 74 -24.12 -3.61 -15.90
CA SER A 74 -22.79 -2.99 -16.01
C SER A 74 -21.95 -3.22 -14.76
N VAL A 75 -20.69 -3.61 -14.94
CA VAL A 75 -19.73 -3.75 -13.83
C VAL A 75 -18.86 -2.51 -13.79
N SER A 76 -19.13 -1.64 -12.82
CA SER A 76 -18.30 -0.46 -12.55
C SER A 76 -16.96 -0.87 -11.95
N ASP A 77 -15.89 -0.17 -12.32
CA ASP A 77 -14.57 -0.32 -11.67
C ASP A 77 -14.50 0.36 -10.29
N MET A 78 -15.51 1.17 -9.93
CA MET A 78 -15.61 1.77 -8.60
C MET A 78 -15.87 0.69 -7.55
N GLU A 79 -14.97 0.57 -6.58
CA GLU A 79 -15.02 -0.46 -5.53
C GLU A 79 -15.16 0.11 -4.11
N CYS A 80 -15.02 1.42 -3.98
CA CYS A 80 -15.19 2.15 -2.72
C CYS A 80 -15.64 3.59 -3.00
N GLY A 81 -16.19 4.25 -2.01
CA GLY A 81 -16.68 5.62 -2.08
C GLY A 81 -18.13 5.74 -1.65
N GLU A 82 -18.75 6.89 -1.95
CA GLU A 82 -20.14 7.13 -1.58
C GLU A 82 -21.09 6.12 -2.26
N GLY A 83 -21.84 5.37 -1.46
CA GLY A 83 -22.75 4.33 -1.92
C GLY A 83 -22.10 2.98 -2.26
N PHE A 84 -20.78 2.88 -2.13
CA PHE A 84 -20.03 1.63 -2.36
C PHE A 84 -19.18 1.29 -1.15
N ASP A 85 -19.27 0.05 -0.69
CA ASP A 85 -18.40 -0.49 0.34
C ASP A 85 -18.08 -1.97 0.08
N ARG A 86 -17.12 -2.50 0.81
CA ARG A 86 -16.59 -3.84 0.65
C ARG A 86 -16.63 -4.62 1.96
N ALA A 87 -16.93 -5.91 1.84
CA ALA A 87 -16.88 -6.86 2.95
C ALA A 87 -15.51 -7.55 3.08
N SER A 88 -14.59 -7.35 2.13
CA SER A 88 -13.24 -7.94 2.13
C SER A 88 -12.19 -6.90 1.77
N LEU A 89 -10.93 -7.22 2.05
CA LEU A 89 -9.77 -6.43 1.64
C LEU A 89 -8.96 -7.07 0.51
N SER A 90 -9.43 -8.18 -0.04
CA SER A 90 -8.75 -8.88 -1.13
C SER A 90 -8.84 -8.09 -2.45
N LEU A 91 -7.93 -8.32 -3.37
CA LEU A 91 -8.04 -7.82 -4.74
C LEU A 91 -9.33 -8.34 -5.39
N LEU A 92 -10.05 -7.46 -6.09
CA LEU A 92 -11.30 -7.82 -6.78
C LEU A 92 -11.02 -8.34 -8.20
N GLY A 93 -12.07 -8.91 -8.80
CA GLY A 93 -12.01 -9.43 -10.17
C GLY A 93 -10.97 -10.54 -10.31
N ARG A 94 -10.15 -10.44 -11.35
CA ARG A 94 -9.09 -11.43 -11.67
C ARG A 94 -7.68 -10.94 -11.34
N GLN A 95 -7.54 -9.88 -10.56
CA GLN A 95 -6.24 -9.28 -10.27
C GLN A 95 -5.29 -10.22 -9.54
N GLN A 96 -5.80 -11.01 -8.58
CA GLN A 96 -4.97 -12.00 -7.88
C GLN A 96 -4.50 -13.10 -8.83
N GLU A 97 -5.37 -13.58 -9.71
CA GLU A 97 -5.02 -14.58 -10.75
C GLU A 97 -3.95 -14.04 -11.70
N LEU A 98 -4.04 -12.77 -12.09
CA LEU A 98 -3.02 -12.12 -12.91
C LEU A 98 -1.65 -12.13 -12.20
N LEU A 99 -1.58 -11.73 -10.94
CA LEU A 99 -0.33 -11.74 -10.15
C LEU A 99 0.28 -13.15 -10.10
N GLU A 100 -0.51 -14.16 -9.75
CA GLU A 100 -0.06 -15.54 -9.63
C GLU A 100 0.41 -16.12 -10.97
N SER A 101 -0.25 -15.73 -12.06
CA SER A 101 0.10 -16.19 -13.39
C SER A 101 1.41 -15.55 -13.88
N LEU A 102 1.62 -14.28 -13.60
CA LEU A 102 2.84 -13.58 -13.96
C LEU A 102 4.04 -14.06 -13.14
N GLN A 103 3.86 -14.32 -11.86
CA GLN A 103 4.91 -14.88 -11.00
C GLN A 103 5.44 -16.23 -11.54
N LYS A 104 4.57 -17.08 -12.08
CA LYS A 104 4.96 -18.37 -12.69
C LYS A 104 5.84 -18.23 -13.93
N THR A 105 5.96 -17.04 -14.51
CA THR A 105 6.88 -16.80 -15.62
C THR A 105 8.35 -16.80 -15.19
N GLY A 106 8.63 -16.68 -13.90
CA GLY A 106 9.98 -16.61 -13.32
C GLY A 106 10.71 -15.29 -13.62
N LYS A 107 10.00 -14.28 -14.09
CA LYS A 107 10.57 -12.94 -14.30
C LYS A 107 10.50 -12.12 -13.02
N PRO A 108 11.46 -11.21 -12.77
CA PRO A 108 11.36 -10.26 -11.68
C PRO A 108 10.00 -9.55 -11.71
N LEU A 109 9.27 -9.62 -10.60
CA LEU A 109 7.90 -9.13 -10.48
C LEU A 109 7.83 -7.95 -9.49
N ILE A 110 7.52 -6.78 -10.00
CA ILE A 110 7.28 -5.58 -9.21
C ILE A 110 5.77 -5.32 -9.16
N VAL A 111 5.22 -5.24 -7.97
CA VAL A 111 3.77 -5.01 -7.76
C VAL A 111 3.54 -3.63 -7.18
N VAL A 112 2.73 -2.84 -7.87
CA VAL A 112 2.32 -1.48 -7.45
C VAL A 112 0.83 -1.49 -7.11
N TYR A 113 0.51 -1.18 -5.86
CA TYR A 113 -0.89 -1.03 -5.41
C TYR A 113 -1.33 0.42 -5.51
N ILE A 114 -2.40 0.66 -6.30
CA ILE A 114 -3.16 1.92 -6.30
C ILE A 114 -4.43 1.65 -5.53
N GLU A 115 -4.58 2.25 -4.34
CA GLU A 115 -5.63 1.84 -3.40
C GLU A 115 -6.09 2.98 -2.50
N GLY A 116 -7.36 2.99 -2.14
CA GLY A 116 -7.93 3.96 -1.20
C GLY A 116 -8.01 3.43 0.24
N ARG A 117 -7.71 2.17 0.45
CA ARG A 117 -7.68 1.47 1.74
C ARG A 117 -6.57 0.43 1.75
N PRO A 118 -6.06 -0.02 2.90
CA PRO A 118 -5.00 -1.03 2.96
C PRO A 118 -5.55 -2.40 2.56
N LEU A 119 -5.45 -2.73 1.27
CA LEU A 119 -5.82 -4.05 0.76
C LEU A 119 -4.89 -5.14 1.31
N GLU A 120 -5.36 -6.37 1.33
CA GLU A 120 -4.56 -7.55 1.66
C GLU A 120 -3.41 -7.71 0.66
N LYS A 121 -2.19 -7.89 1.19
CA LYS A 121 -0.97 -8.01 0.40
C LYS A 121 -0.14 -9.24 0.77
N ASN A 122 -0.76 -10.22 1.48
CA ASN A 122 -0.03 -11.40 1.98
C ASN A 122 0.72 -12.08 0.84
N TRP A 123 0.03 -12.39 -0.26
CA TRP A 123 0.64 -13.05 -1.40
C TRP A 123 1.75 -12.17 -2.02
N ALA A 124 1.48 -10.91 -2.28
CA ALA A 124 2.47 -10.02 -2.89
C ALA A 124 3.70 -9.80 -1.99
N SER A 125 3.52 -9.79 -0.65
CA SER A 125 4.64 -9.68 0.30
C SER A 125 5.56 -10.90 0.32
N GLU A 126 5.07 -12.05 -0.13
CA GLU A 126 5.81 -13.32 -0.16
C GLU A 126 6.45 -13.58 -1.53
N TYR A 127 5.75 -13.23 -2.62
CA TYR A 127 6.12 -13.66 -3.97
C TYR A 127 6.58 -12.54 -4.90
N ALA A 128 6.36 -11.27 -4.57
CA ALA A 128 6.87 -10.16 -5.38
C ALA A 128 8.32 -9.82 -5.01
N ASP A 129 9.15 -9.52 -6.01
CA ASP A 129 10.53 -9.06 -5.79
C ASP A 129 10.57 -7.63 -5.25
N ALA A 130 9.57 -6.81 -5.60
CA ALA A 130 9.36 -5.49 -5.02
C ALA A 130 7.86 -5.18 -4.90
N LEU A 131 7.50 -4.47 -3.82
CA LEU A 131 6.13 -4.10 -3.50
C LEU A 131 6.05 -2.62 -3.15
N LEU A 132 5.22 -1.88 -3.89
CA LEU A 132 4.98 -0.46 -3.69
C LEU A 132 3.49 -0.20 -3.41
N THR A 133 3.19 0.53 -2.34
CA THR A 133 1.86 1.07 -2.07
C THR A 133 1.87 2.57 -2.37
N ALA A 134 1.10 2.98 -3.37
CA ALA A 134 1.06 4.36 -3.84
C ALA A 134 -0.22 5.11 -3.42
N TYR A 135 -1.18 4.44 -2.78
CA TYR A 135 -2.51 4.98 -2.49
C TYR A 135 -3.14 5.62 -3.76
N TYR A 136 -3.77 6.79 -3.64
CA TYR A 136 -4.22 7.59 -4.78
C TYR A 136 -3.23 8.75 -5.00
N PRO A 137 -2.25 8.58 -5.89
CA PRO A 137 -1.06 9.45 -5.94
C PRO A 137 -1.29 10.79 -6.65
N GLY A 138 -2.51 11.08 -7.11
CA GLY A 138 -2.86 12.35 -7.72
C GLY A 138 -2.42 12.50 -9.18
N GLN A 139 -2.36 13.76 -9.65
CA GLN A 139 -2.22 14.09 -11.08
C GLN A 139 -0.88 13.61 -11.67
N GLU A 140 0.21 13.76 -10.94
CA GLU A 140 1.57 13.39 -11.36
C GLU A 140 2.04 12.06 -10.79
N GLY A 141 1.10 11.27 -10.24
CA GLY A 141 1.40 10.01 -9.56
C GLY A 141 2.17 9.02 -10.41
N GLY A 142 1.86 8.94 -11.71
CA GLY A 142 2.59 8.05 -12.62
C GLY A 142 4.07 8.41 -12.75
N ASN A 143 4.39 9.72 -12.84
CA ASN A 143 5.77 10.17 -12.88
C ASN A 143 6.49 9.88 -11.56
N ALA A 144 5.87 10.19 -10.42
CA ALA A 144 6.45 9.94 -9.10
C ALA A 144 6.71 8.45 -8.84
N ILE A 145 5.79 7.57 -9.23
CA ILE A 145 5.99 6.12 -9.15
C ILE A 145 7.16 5.68 -10.04
N ALA A 146 7.25 6.20 -11.26
CA ALA A 146 8.37 5.90 -12.15
C ALA A 146 9.70 6.39 -11.57
N ASP A 147 9.77 7.59 -10.99
CA ASP A 147 10.97 8.11 -10.35
C ASP A 147 11.47 7.17 -9.23
N VAL A 148 10.55 6.64 -8.42
CA VAL A 148 10.89 5.61 -7.42
C VAL A 148 11.37 4.32 -8.08
N LEU A 149 10.63 3.79 -9.05
CA LEU A 149 10.96 2.51 -9.69
C LEU A 149 12.32 2.53 -10.40
N PHE A 150 12.71 3.66 -10.95
CA PHE A 150 13.99 3.83 -11.67
C PHE A 150 15.11 4.41 -10.79
N GLY A 151 14.83 4.73 -9.53
CA GLY A 151 15.82 5.19 -8.57
C GLY A 151 16.19 6.68 -8.68
N ASP A 152 15.43 7.47 -9.43
CA ASP A 152 15.61 8.92 -9.51
C ASP A 152 15.13 9.64 -8.23
N TYR A 153 14.26 8.98 -7.47
CA TYR A 153 13.84 9.40 -6.15
C TYR A 153 13.95 8.26 -5.15
N ASN A 154 14.61 8.49 -4.04
CA ASN A 154 14.70 7.55 -2.95
C ASN A 154 13.44 7.63 -2.07
N PRO A 155 12.63 6.55 -1.96
CA PRO A 155 11.37 6.60 -1.22
C PRO A 155 11.62 6.88 0.27
N SER A 156 10.93 7.89 0.78
CA SER A 156 10.94 8.28 2.21
C SER A 156 9.62 8.00 2.92
N GLY A 157 8.58 7.65 2.17
CA GLY A 157 7.24 7.42 2.70
C GLY A 157 7.19 6.29 3.73
N ARG A 158 6.40 6.52 4.79
CA ARG A 158 6.09 5.52 5.81
C ARG A 158 4.58 5.30 5.86
N LEU A 159 4.15 4.07 6.09
CA LEU A 159 2.74 3.73 6.12
C LEU A 159 2.00 4.54 7.21
N PRO A 160 0.98 5.30 6.85
CA PRO A 160 0.17 6.07 7.80
C PRO A 160 -0.89 5.22 8.50
N ILE A 161 -0.93 3.93 8.20
CA ILE A 161 -1.88 2.95 8.74
C ILE A 161 -1.23 1.56 8.75
N SER A 162 -1.59 0.72 9.70
CA SER A 162 -1.21 -0.69 9.68
C SER A 162 -1.96 -1.43 8.57
N VAL A 163 -1.28 -2.31 7.86
CA VAL A 163 -1.85 -3.20 6.84
C VAL A 163 -2.23 -4.53 7.48
N PRO A 164 -3.51 -4.91 7.53
CA PRO A 164 -3.92 -6.17 8.12
C PRO A 164 -3.54 -7.37 7.25
N ARG A 165 -3.50 -8.55 7.86
CA ARG A 165 -3.37 -9.82 7.14
C ARG A 165 -4.71 -10.31 6.61
N SER A 166 -5.80 -9.92 7.26
CA SER A 166 -7.16 -10.23 6.83
C SER A 166 -8.15 -9.22 7.40
N VAL A 167 -9.33 -9.16 6.82
CA VAL A 167 -10.43 -8.33 7.33
C VAL A 167 -10.82 -8.67 8.76
N GLY A 168 -10.61 -9.93 9.18
CA GLY A 168 -10.90 -10.38 10.55
C GLY A 168 -10.00 -9.75 11.64
N GLN A 169 -8.86 -9.16 11.26
CA GLN A 169 -8.00 -8.44 12.20
C GLN A 169 -8.47 -7.02 12.54
N ILE A 170 -9.39 -6.45 11.76
CA ILE A 170 -9.81 -5.05 11.94
C ILE A 170 -10.61 -4.91 13.26
N PRO A 171 -10.28 -3.87 14.07
CA PRO A 171 -9.30 -2.79 13.86
C PRO A 171 -7.86 -3.21 14.22
N VAL A 172 -6.87 -2.81 13.40
CA VAL A 172 -5.45 -3.17 13.53
C VAL A 172 -4.54 -1.92 13.57
N TYR A 173 -4.87 -0.94 14.37
CA TYR A 173 -4.07 0.28 14.51
C TYR A 173 -2.88 0.09 15.46
N TYR A 174 -1.85 0.95 15.33
CA TYR A 174 -0.56 0.81 16.02
C TYR A 174 -0.65 0.77 17.56
N ASN A 175 -1.61 1.50 18.14
CA ASN A 175 -1.83 1.56 19.58
C ASN A 175 -2.94 0.60 20.07
N LYS A 176 -3.31 -0.39 19.23
CA LYS A 176 -4.24 -1.43 19.65
C LYS A 176 -3.68 -2.17 20.85
N LYS A 177 -4.43 -2.20 21.93
CA LYS A 177 -4.10 -3.04 23.08
C LYS A 177 -4.12 -4.50 22.62
N ALA A 178 -2.97 -5.15 22.74
CA ALA A 178 -2.91 -6.58 22.42
C ALA A 178 -3.92 -7.32 23.32
N PRO A 179 -4.90 -8.05 22.78
CA PRO A 179 -5.54 -9.09 23.57
C PRO A 179 -4.42 -10.02 24.01
N ARG A 180 -4.48 -10.52 25.23
CA ARG A 180 -3.45 -11.36 25.83
C ARG A 180 -2.94 -12.39 24.82
N ASN A 181 -1.80 -12.10 24.21
CA ASN A 181 -0.88 -12.97 23.45
C ASN A 181 -1.49 -14.19 22.74
N HIS A 182 -2.55 -14.02 21.96
CA HIS A 182 -3.05 -15.13 21.16
C HIS A 182 -3.08 -14.71 19.68
N ASP A 183 -2.34 -15.44 18.89
CA ASP A 183 -2.51 -15.41 17.44
C ASP A 183 -3.89 -16.01 17.08
N TYR A 184 -4.38 -15.66 15.90
CA TYR A 184 -5.49 -16.38 15.31
C TYR A 184 -5.02 -17.81 14.96
N VAL A 185 -5.95 -18.74 14.79
CA VAL A 185 -5.59 -20.13 14.46
C VAL A 185 -4.79 -20.20 13.16
N GLU A 186 -5.15 -19.37 12.18
CA GLU A 186 -4.60 -19.41 10.83
C GLU A 186 -3.57 -18.29 10.53
N VAL A 187 -3.54 -17.21 11.29
CA VAL A 187 -2.65 -16.09 11.05
C VAL A 187 -2.16 -15.45 12.34
N SER A 188 -1.01 -14.78 12.28
CA SER A 188 -0.49 -13.97 13.38
C SER A 188 -1.43 -12.79 13.71
N SER A 189 -1.54 -12.45 14.98
CA SER A 189 -2.25 -11.25 15.46
C SER A 189 -1.54 -9.94 15.09
N SER A 190 -0.25 -10.01 14.72
CA SER A 190 0.50 -8.86 14.22
C SER A 190 0.04 -8.46 12.81
N PRO A 191 -0.02 -7.16 12.48
CA PRO A 191 -0.31 -6.73 11.13
C PRO A 191 0.72 -7.27 10.13
N LEU A 192 0.39 -7.31 8.85
CA LEU A 192 1.34 -7.64 7.79
C LEU A 192 2.45 -6.58 7.74
N TYR A 193 2.05 -5.32 7.70
CA TYR A 193 2.96 -4.17 7.82
C TYR A 193 2.42 -3.22 8.90
N SER A 194 3.27 -2.85 9.83
CA SER A 194 2.90 -1.94 10.91
C SER A 194 2.80 -0.50 10.43
N PHE A 195 2.01 0.31 11.12
CA PHE A 195 2.09 1.77 11.02
C PHE A 195 3.56 2.23 11.09
N GLY A 196 3.93 3.17 10.26
CA GLY A 196 5.29 3.68 10.21
C GLY A 196 6.28 2.81 9.43
N TYR A 197 5.88 1.65 8.92
CA TYR A 197 6.74 0.81 8.08
C TYR A 197 6.99 1.46 6.72
N GLY A 198 8.22 1.31 6.23
CA GLY A 198 8.64 1.71 4.90
C GLY A 198 10.13 1.47 4.73
N MET A 199 10.55 1.36 3.48
CA MET A 199 11.95 1.12 3.11
C MET A 199 12.53 2.33 2.39
N SER A 200 13.84 2.43 2.38
CA SER A 200 14.62 3.42 1.66
C SER A 200 15.73 2.73 0.88
N TYR A 201 16.22 3.35 -0.18
CA TYR A 201 17.41 2.86 -0.92
C TYR A 201 18.72 3.17 -0.18
N THR A 202 18.65 3.90 0.93
CA THR A 202 19.78 4.16 1.81
C THR A 202 19.47 3.69 3.23
N THR A 203 20.45 3.77 4.12
CA THR A 203 20.34 3.38 5.53
C THR A 203 20.59 4.57 6.43
N PHE A 204 19.87 4.62 7.55
CA PHE A 204 20.02 5.66 8.56
C PHE A 204 20.39 5.04 9.90
N GLU A 205 21.29 5.69 10.62
CA GLU A 205 21.71 5.35 11.97
C GLU A 205 21.20 6.42 12.94
N TYR A 206 20.61 5.96 14.03
CA TYR A 206 20.15 6.82 15.12
C TYR A 206 21.12 6.71 16.29
N SER A 207 21.55 7.85 16.83
CA SER A 207 22.46 7.91 17.96
C SER A 207 22.17 9.07 18.90
N ASP A 208 22.85 9.09 20.05
CA ASP A 208 22.84 10.18 21.03
C ASP A 208 21.44 10.57 21.51
N LEU A 209 20.56 9.59 21.71
CA LEU A 209 19.23 9.83 22.28
C LEU A 209 19.36 10.45 23.69
N GLN A 210 18.78 11.63 23.84
CA GLN A 210 18.70 12.32 25.12
C GLN A 210 17.22 12.66 25.40
N VAL A 211 16.80 12.46 26.64
CA VAL A 211 15.48 12.82 27.12
C VAL A 211 15.64 13.70 28.36
N VAL A 212 15.22 14.93 28.28
CA VAL A 212 15.32 15.90 29.36
C VAL A 212 13.90 16.30 29.81
N GLN A 213 13.59 16.04 31.07
CA GLN A 213 12.32 16.51 31.63
C GLN A 213 12.39 18.03 31.91
N LYS A 214 11.58 18.81 31.23
CA LYS A 214 11.48 20.28 31.41
C LYS A 214 10.43 20.67 32.46
N SER A 215 9.38 19.87 32.60
CA SER A 215 8.36 20.03 33.63
C SER A 215 7.66 18.69 33.90
N ALA A 216 6.70 18.65 34.81
CA ALA A 216 5.95 17.43 35.16
C ALA A 216 5.29 16.71 33.95
N ARG A 217 5.02 17.44 32.87
CA ARG A 217 4.33 16.90 31.67
C ARG A 217 5.03 17.29 30.35
N CYS A 218 6.25 17.80 30.41
CA CYS A 218 6.98 18.23 29.22
C CYS A 218 8.36 17.61 29.21
N PHE A 219 8.66 16.93 28.12
CA PHE A 219 9.95 16.32 27.86
C PHE A 219 10.52 16.88 26.56
N GLU A 220 11.80 17.17 26.56
CA GLU A 220 12.57 17.46 25.36
C GLU A 220 13.33 16.21 24.98
N VAL A 221 13.14 15.79 23.74
CA VAL A 221 13.81 14.62 23.17
C VAL A 221 14.70 15.08 22.03
N SER A 222 15.98 14.74 22.08
CA SER A 222 16.94 15.01 21.03
C SER A 222 17.71 13.77 20.65
N PHE A 223 18.07 13.62 19.40
CA PHE A 223 18.87 12.53 18.87
C PHE A 223 19.56 12.96 17.58
N LYS A 224 20.53 12.19 17.13
CA LYS A 224 21.19 12.37 15.84
C LYS A 224 20.71 11.33 14.86
N VAL A 225 20.50 11.76 13.60
CA VAL A 225 20.22 10.87 12.47
C VAL A 225 21.35 11.07 11.45
N LYS A 226 21.98 9.98 11.04
CA LYS A 226 23.05 9.98 10.05
C LYS A 226 22.70 9.04 8.91
N ASN A 227 22.77 9.56 7.68
CA ASN A 227 22.72 8.69 6.51
C ASN A 227 24.05 7.93 6.41
N THR A 228 24.00 6.61 6.48
CA THR A 228 25.16 5.71 6.42
C THR A 228 25.23 4.92 5.11
N GLY A 229 24.23 5.07 4.24
CA GLY A 229 24.20 4.41 2.95
C GLY A 229 24.83 5.24 1.83
N LYS A 230 24.58 4.83 0.59
CA LYS A 230 25.23 5.39 -0.61
C LYS A 230 24.40 6.42 -1.34
N TYR A 231 23.11 6.51 -1.05
CA TYR A 231 22.18 7.38 -1.74
C TYR A 231 21.69 8.49 -0.80
N ASP A 232 21.47 9.66 -1.35
CA ASP A 232 20.76 10.71 -0.63
C ASP A 232 19.34 10.25 -0.30
N GLY A 233 18.80 10.71 0.81
CA GLY A 233 17.46 10.32 1.23
C GLY A 233 16.93 11.13 2.37
N GLU A 234 15.63 11.07 2.54
CA GLU A 234 14.87 11.67 3.63
C GLU A 234 14.46 10.59 4.62
N GLU A 235 14.43 10.91 5.90
CA GLU A 235 14.00 9.99 6.95
C GLU A 235 12.85 10.56 7.76
N VAL A 236 11.85 9.74 7.98
CA VAL A 236 10.72 10.05 8.86
C VAL A 236 10.99 9.45 10.23
N SER A 237 11.59 10.24 11.11
CA SER A 237 11.83 9.83 12.49
C SER A 237 10.53 9.73 13.27
N GLN A 238 10.29 8.59 13.90
CA GLN A 238 9.08 8.30 14.66
C GLN A 238 9.41 8.20 16.15
N LEU A 239 8.75 8.99 16.97
CA LEU A 239 8.90 8.97 18.42
C LEU A 239 7.66 8.36 19.06
N TYR A 240 7.86 7.28 19.79
CA TYR A 240 6.81 6.60 20.54
C TYR A 240 7.05 6.74 22.05
N MET A 241 5.99 6.96 22.79
CA MET A 241 6.04 7.04 24.25
C MET A 241 5.10 5.99 24.84
N ARG A 242 5.59 5.27 25.85
CA ARG A 242 4.80 4.33 26.65
C ARG A 242 4.84 4.73 28.10
N ASP A 243 3.69 4.79 28.74
CA ASP A 243 3.56 4.93 30.20
C ASP A 243 3.54 3.53 30.82
N GLU A 244 4.59 3.17 31.54
CA GLU A 244 4.73 1.86 32.19
C GLU A 244 3.95 1.77 33.51
N SER A 245 3.59 2.92 34.12
CA SER A 245 2.88 2.96 35.39
C SER A 245 1.39 2.62 35.28
N VAL A 246 0.84 2.63 34.08
CA VAL A 246 -0.59 2.39 33.83
C VAL A 246 -0.83 0.91 33.55
N SER A 247 -1.51 0.23 34.47
CA SER A 247 -1.98 -1.13 34.23
C SER A 247 -3.04 -1.15 33.10
N TYR A 248 -3.18 -2.27 32.41
CA TYR A 248 -4.15 -2.44 31.32
C TYR A 248 -5.59 -2.04 31.68
N THR A 249 -5.94 -2.08 32.96
CA THR A 249 -7.26 -1.69 33.46
C THR A 249 -7.49 -0.18 33.51
N HIS A 250 -6.43 0.63 33.49
CA HIS A 250 -6.48 2.09 33.65
C HIS A 250 -6.27 2.87 32.35
N LEU A 251 -5.96 2.21 31.25
CA LEU A 251 -5.68 2.85 29.96
C LEU A 251 -6.87 3.62 29.38
N ARG A 252 -8.11 3.31 29.80
CA ARG A 252 -9.31 4.03 29.35
C ARG A 252 -9.40 5.47 29.86
N ALA A 253 -8.77 5.78 30.98
CA ALA A 253 -8.87 7.11 31.57
C ALA A 253 -8.00 8.18 30.86
N HIS A 254 -7.01 7.78 30.07
CA HIS A 254 -6.05 8.67 29.44
C HIS A 254 -6.29 8.88 27.94
N GLU A 255 -7.14 8.07 27.32
CA GLU A 255 -7.48 8.18 25.89
C GLU A 255 -8.51 9.27 25.59
N THR A 256 -9.11 9.88 26.60
CA THR A 256 -10.21 10.87 26.44
C THR A 256 -9.82 12.31 26.80
N LYS A 257 -8.53 12.64 26.84
CA LYS A 257 -8.08 14.02 27.13
C LYS A 257 -7.14 14.54 26.07
#